data_85f2be913bdb42a4cdea17968db2d358
#
_entry.id   85f2be913bdb42a4cdea17968db2d358
#
_cell.length_a   1.000
_cell.length_b   1.000
_cell.length_c   1.000
_cell.angle_alpha   90.00
_cell.angle_beta   90.00
_cell.angle_gamma   90.00
#
_symmetry.space_group_name_H-M   'P 1'
#
loop_
_entity.id
_entity.type
_entity.pdbx_description
1 polymer ?
#
loop_
_entity_poly.entity_id
_entity_poly.type
_entity_poly.pdbx_seq_one_letter_code
_entity_poly.pdbx_strand_id
1 'polypeptide(L)'
;MRYESDPNKYDYPYSGYLYLEYQKQKKLTNSSNYSFGGQIGITGDASLARGMQNLYHDLVLNLPHLKWESQMPQELQLNFSASYFKGFNIKDNISITSELYSRLGTYQIMSGLEVGLFIGDLPWLGFSDNFIINGDSKLSFFIGTKQEFFLHDFKLEGSLFNEKADLVMESNNYRNLFLFGFKKNFKDLQILASYNSMSKDTNNQRTKRHPFLKISLTYNLK
;
A
#
# COMPACT_ATOMS: atom_id res chain seq x y z
N MET A 1 2.53 -22.24 -11.41
CA MET A 1 3.34 -21.07 -11.64
C MET A 1 4.29 -20.71 -10.50
N ARG A 2 3.98 -21.00 -9.26
CA ARG A 2 4.86 -20.69 -8.10
C ARG A 2 6.24 -21.39 -8.15
N TYR A 3 6.44 -22.34 -9.04
CA TYR A 3 7.66 -23.15 -9.16
C TYR A 3 8.27 -23.08 -10.57
N GLU A 4 7.84 -22.12 -11.39
CA GLU A 4 8.43 -21.87 -12.69
C GLU A 4 9.85 -21.35 -12.50
N SER A 5 10.82 -21.98 -13.14
CA SER A 5 12.23 -21.59 -13.09
C SER A 5 12.64 -20.62 -14.20
N ASP A 6 11.79 -20.43 -15.21
CA ASP A 6 12.05 -19.51 -16.32
C ASP A 6 11.55 -18.10 -15.95
N PRO A 7 12.44 -17.12 -15.72
CA PRO A 7 12.04 -15.75 -15.36
C PRO A 7 11.12 -15.09 -16.38
N ASN A 8 11.22 -15.46 -17.66
CA ASN A 8 10.38 -14.89 -18.72
C ASN A 8 8.90 -15.28 -18.60
N LYS A 9 8.60 -16.28 -17.77
CA LYS A 9 7.23 -16.74 -17.50
C LYS A 9 6.66 -16.21 -16.20
N TYR A 10 7.41 -15.39 -15.46
CA TYR A 10 6.91 -14.78 -14.24
C TYR A 10 5.84 -13.74 -14.56
N ASP A 11 4.80 -13.74 -13.75
CA ASP A 11 3.77 -12.70 -13.79
C ASP A 11 4.26 -11.41 -13.16
N TYR A 12 5.29 -11.50 -12.33
CA TYR A 12 5.80 -10.41 -11.50
C TYR A 12 7.23 -10.70 -11.03
N PRO A 13 8.15 -9.73 -11.03
CA PRO A 13 9.48 -9.93 -10.47
C PRO A 13 9.43 -10.17 -8.96
N TYR A 14 10.37 -10.94 -8.43
CA TYR A 14 10.55 -10.99 -6.98
C TYR A 14 11.16 -9.66 -6.50
N SER A 15 10.47 -9.01 -5.57
CA SER A 15 10.92 -7.74 -5.01
C SER A 15 10.60 -7.67 -3.52
N GLY A 16 11.64 -7.54 -2.70
CA GLY A 16 11.53 -7.29 -1.28
C GLY A 16 11.89 -5.83 -0.97
N TYR A 17 11.19 -5.23 0.00
CA TYR A 17 11.48 -3.88 0.46
C TYR A 17 11.29 -3.80 1.98
N LEU A 18 12.38 -3.56 2.69
CA LEU A 18 12.39 -3.28 4.13
C LEU A 18 12.66 -1.79 4.32
N TYR A 19 11.80 -1.09 5.05
CA TYR A 19 11.95 0.35 5.22
C TYR A 19 11.51 0.82 6.61
N LEU A 20 12.03 2.00 6.97
CA LEU A 20 11.54 2.83 8.05
C LEU A 20 10.85 4.04 7.44
N GLU A 21 9.71 4.40 7.98
CA GLU A 21 8.94 5.56 7.56
C GLU A 21 8.71 6.50 8.74
N TYR A 22 8.93 7.78 8.48
CA TYR A 22 8.49 8.85 9.35
C TYR A 22 7.42 9.66 8.64
N GLN A 23 6.29 9.86 9.29
CA GLN A 23 5.19 10.67 8.76
C GLN A 23 4.73 11.68 9.81
N LYS A 24 4.60 12.92 9.40
CA LYS A 24 4.02 14.00 10.20
C LYS A 24 2.73 14.47 9.56
N GLN A 25 1.70 14.57 10.38
CA GLN A 25 0.40 15.06 9.96
C GLN A 25 0.04 16.31 10.71
N LYS A 26 -0.59 17.25 10.00
CA LYS A 26 -1.11 18.49 10.58
C LYS A 26 -2.57 18.67 10.20
N LYS A 27 -3.41 18.80 11.22
CA LYS A 27 -4.81 19.14 11.07
C LYS A 27 -4.94 20.60 10.63
N LEU A 28 -5.71 20.86 9.59
CA LEU A 28 -6.06 22.19 9.12
C LEU A 28 -7.41 22.64 9.65
N THR A 29 -8.40 21.76 9.50
CA THR A 29 -9.75 21.94 10.00
C THR A 29 -10.24 20.65 10.64
N ASN A 30 -11.47 20.63 11.16
CA ASN A 30 -12.06 19.38 11.67
C ASN A 30 -12.22 18.30 10.58
N SER A 31 -12.19 18.66 9.31
CA SER A 31 -12.44 17.79 8.17
C SER A 31 -11.31 17.76 7.15
N SER A 32 -10.18 18.40 7.45
CA SER A 32 -9.05 18.40 6.52
C SER A 32 -7.71 18.39 7.27
N ASN A 33 -6.77 17.72 6.67
CA ASN A 33 -5.39 17.66 7.12
C ASN A 33 -4.43 17.52 5.94
N TYR A 34 -3.18 17.80 6.16
CA TYR A 34 -2.12 17.40 5.27
C TYR A 34 -1.09 16.55 6.01
N SER A 35 -0.42 15.68 5.29
CA SER A 35 0.70 14.94 5.80
C SER A 35 1.91 15.07 4.89
N PHE A 36 3.08 14.90 5.46
CA PHE A 36 4.33 14.75 4.74
C PHE A 36 5.23 13.79 5.49
N GLY A 37 6.05 13.07 4.75
CA GLY A 37 6.90 12.05 5.34
C GLY A 37 8.07 11.68 4.46
N GLY A 38 8.91 10.81 4.99
CA GLY A 38 10.02 10.22 4.28
C GLY A 38 10.20 8.77 4.66
N GLN A 39 10.68 8.00 3.71
CA GLN A 39 11.05 6.60 3.88
C GLN A 39 12.52 6.44 3.52
N ILE A 40 13.23 5.66 4.33
CA ILE A 40 14.53 5.10 4.00
C ILE A 40 14.44 3.58 4.09
N GLY A 41 14.92 2.88 3.09
CA GLY A 41 14.80 1.42 3.07
C GLY A 41 15.82 0.76 2.15
N ILE A 42 15.77 -0.56 2.11
CA ILE A 42 16.65 -1.40 1.33
C ILE A 42 15.87 -2.47 0.60
N THR A 43 16.24 -2.74 -0.64
CA THR A 43 15.68 -3.82 -1.48
C THR A 43 16.64 -5.00 -1.58
N GLY A 44 16.28 -6.01 -2.36
CA GLY A 44 17.10 -7.20 -2.57
C GLY A 44 17.19 -8.12 -1.35
N ASP A 45 18.28 -8.87 -1.23
CA ASP A 45 18.47 -9.86 -0.16
C ASP A 45 18.44 -9.23 1.25
N ALA A 46 18.97 -8.03 1.40
CA ALA A 46 18.97 -7.31 2.68
C ALA A 46 17.56 -6.88 3.14
N SER A 47 16.55 -6.96 2.29
CA SER A 47 15.15 -6.74 2.68
C SER A 47 14.56 -7.87 3.53
N LEU A 48 15.25 -9.03 3.61
CA LEU A 48 14.85 -10.25 4.29
C LEU A 48 13.54 -10.89 3.78
N ALA A 49 12.98 -10.38 2.67
CA ALA A 49 11.68 -10.80 2.16
C ALA A 49 11.66 -12.27 1.76
N ARG A 50 12.74 -12.80 1.15
CA ARG A 50 12.87 -14.22 0.82
C ARG A 50 12.80 -15.10 2.06
N GLY A 51 13.54 -14.73 3.11
CA GLY A 51 13.54 -15.46 4.39
C GLY A 51 12.16 -15.47 5.05
N MET A 52 11.51 -14.33 5.10
CA MET A 52 10.16 -14.20 5.65
C MET A 52 9.11 -14.99 4.86
N GLN A 53 9.19 -14.99 3.53
CA GLN A 53 8.28 -15.78 2.71
C GLN A 53 8.49 -17.28 2.91
N ASN A 54 9.73 -17.76 2.94
CA ASN A 54 10.02 -19.16 3.16
C ASN A 54 9.59 -19.60 4.56
N LEU A 55 9.83 -18.78 5.59
CA LEU A 55 9.32 -19.03 6.95
C LEU A 55 7.79 -19.16 6.98
N TYR A 56 7.08 -18.30 6.26
CA TYR A 56 5.63 -18.39 6.13
C TYR A 56 5.18 -19.66 5.40
N HIS A 57 5.91 -20.08 4.35
CA HIS A 57 5.66 -21.34 3.66
C HIS A 57 5.81 -22.53 4.59
N ASP A 58 6.84 -22.56 5.43
CA ASP A 58 7.10 -23.64 6.37
C ASP A 58 6.04 -23.70 7.48
N LEU A 59 5.77 -22.55 8.11
CA LEU A 59 4.92 -22.51 9.31
C LEU A 59 3.42 -22.55 9.04
N VAL A 60 2.98 -21.99 7.89
CA VAL A 60 1.54 -21.75 7.66
C VAL A 60 1.01 -22.54 6.47
N LEU A 61 1.75 -22.59 5.37
CA LEU A 61 1.24 -23.16 4.13
C LEU A 61 1.74 -24.58 3.85
N ASN A 62 2.80 -25.01 4.51
CA ASN A 62 3.50 -26.28 4.25
C ASN A 62 3.80 -26.46 2.74
N LEU A 63 4.42 -25.44 2.13
CA LEU A 63 4.77 -25.37 0.72
C LEU A 63 6.29 -25.34 0.52
N PRO A 64 6.81 -25.85 -0.61
CA PRO A 64 8.23 -25.72 -0.95
C PRO A 64 8.70 -24.26 -0.99
N HIS A 65 9.96 -24.05 -0.68
CA HIS A 65 10.60 -22.74 -0.78
C HIS A 65 10.64 -22.22 -2.21
N LEU A 66 10.48 -20.92 -2.37
CA LEU A 66 10.67 -20.23 -3.63
C LEU A 66 12.13 -19.83 -3.78
N LYS A 67 12.69 -20.01 -4.97
CA LYS A 67 14.12 -19.78 -5.21
C LYS A 67 14.51 -18.30 -5.24
N TRP A 68 13.58 -17.40 -5.57
CA TRP A 68 13.82 -15.95 -5.72
C TRP A 68 14.94 -15.64 -6.73
N GLU A 69 15.04 -16.47 -7.78
CA GLU A 69 15.93 -16.18 -8.91
C GLU A 69 15.47 -14.91 -9.60
N SER A 70 16.42 -14.09 -10.06
CA SER A 70 16.14 -12.79 -10.73
C SER A 70 15.29 -11.82 -9.87
N GLN A 71 15.55 -11.78 -8.56
CA GLN A 71 14.94 -10.74 -7.72
C GLN A 71 15.50 -9.35 -8.04
N MET A 72 14.73 -8.32 -7.72
CA MET A 72 15.18 -6.94 -7.84
C MET A 72 16.47 -6.70 -7.06
N PRO A 73 17.39 -5.85 -7.58
CA PRO A 73 18.71 -5.65 -6.99
C PRO A 73 18.64 -5.07 -5.58
N GLN A 74 19.72 -5.28 -4.84
CA GLN A 74 19.89 -4.70 -3.53
C GLN A 74 20.34 -3.25 -3.66
N GLU A 75 19.46 -2.33 -3.25
CA GLU A 75 19.72 -0.88 -3.30
C GLU A 75 19.11 -0.16 -2.10
N LEU A 76 19.78 0.92 -1.70
CA LEU A 76 19.23 1.88 -0.74
C LEU A 76 18.15 2.70 -1.44
N GLN A 77 17.00 2.82 -0.80
CA GLN A 77 15.86 3.55 -1.32
C GLN A 77 15.50 4.73 -0.43
N LEU A 78 15.22 5.86 -1.05
CA LEU A 78 14.76 7.09 -0.40
C LEU A 78 13.48 7.56 -1.08
N ASN A 79 12.43 7.80 -0.29
CA ASN A 79 11.18 8.36 -0.79
C ASN A 79 10.70 9.47 0.12
N PHE A 80 10.09 10.48 -0.48
CA PHE A 80 9.33 11.54 0.17
C PHE A 80 7.86 11.40 -0.21
N SER A 81 6.98 11.67 0.74
CA SER A 81 5.53 11.59 0.53
C SER A 81 4.85 12.85 1.03
N ALA A 82 3.78 13.23 0.35
CA ALA A 82 2.88 14.29 0.77
C ALA A 82 1.45 13.90 0.47
N SER A 83 0.51 14.28 1.33
CA SER A 83 -0.90 14.12 1.05
C SER A 83 -1.75 15.26 1.61
N TYR A 84 -2.91 15.46 1.00
CA TYR A 84 -3.96 16.35 1.47
C TYR A 84 -5.28 15.59 1.51
N PHE A 85 -5.84 15.51 2.70
CA PHE A 85 -7.12 14.86 2.98
C PHE A 85 -8.23 15.89 3.20
N LYS A 86 -9.40 15.62 2.65
CA LYS A 86 -10.63 16.38 2.89
C LYS A 86 -11.83 15.44 3.04
N GLY A 87 -12.60 15.66 4.10
CA GLY A 87 -13.87 14.98 4.33
C GLY A 87 -15.05 15.97 4.26
N PHE A 88 -16.20 15.45 3.84
CA PHE A 88 -17.47 16.17 3.73
C PHE A 88 -18.58 15.33 4.37
N ASN A 89 -19.26 15.87 5.39
CA ASN A 89 -20.46 15.22 5.92
C ASN A 89 -21.63 15.52 5.01
N ILE A 90 -22.32 14.47 4.55
CA ILE A 90 -23.61 14.56 3.88
C ILE A 90 -24.71 14.53 4.93
N LYS A 91 -24.57 13.68 5.94
CA LYS A 91 -25.45 13.52 7.11
C LYS A 91 -24.57 13.17 8.32
N ASP A 92 -25.19 13.10 9.49
CA ASP A 92 -24.47 12.79 10.75
C ASP A 92 -23.68 11.48 10.70
N ASN A 93 -24.16 10.51 9.94
CA ASN A 93 -23.55 9.18 9.84
C ASN A 93 -23.08 8.83 8.41
N ILE A 94 -23.06 9.79 7.48
CA ILE A 94 -22.64 9.58 6.09
C ILE A 94 -21.64 10.67 5.71
N SER A 95 -20.45 10.27 5.29
CA SER A 95 -19.42 11.19 4.82
C SER A 95 -18.77 10.72 3.51
N ILE A 96 -18.39 11.68 2.67
CA ILE A 96 -17.50 11.48 1.54
C ILE A 96 -16.12 11.96 1.95
N THR A 97 -15.10 11.20 1.58
CA THR A 97 -13.70 11.58 1.81
C THR A 97 -12.93 11.60 0.50
N SER A 98 -11.95 12.47 0.42
CA SER A 98 -11.02 12.55 -0.69
C SER A 98 -9.62 12.77 -0.14
N GLU A 99 -8.64 12.06 -0.70
CA GLU A 99 -7.23 12.26 -0.40
C GLU A 99 -6.42 12.32 -1.71
N LEU A 100 -5.75 13.45 -1.92
CA LEU A 100 -4.72 13.57 -2.94
C LEU A 100 -3.38 13.25 -2.30
N TYR A 101 -2.61 12.36 -2.90
CA TYR A 101 -1.30 11.95 -2.36
C TYR A 101 -0.26 11.79 -3.45
N SER A 102 1.00 11.94 -3.08
CA SER A 102 2.12 11.73 -3.97
C SER A 102 3.32 11.16 -3.25
N ARG A 103 4.16 10.46 -4.01
CA ARG A 103 5.45 9.94 -3.57
C ARG A 103 6.50 10.30 -4.63
N LEU A 104 7.64 10.79 -4.17
CA LEU A 104 8.78 11.13 -5.00
C LEU A 104 10.03 10.49 -4.40
N GLY A 105 10.65 9.58 -5.13
CA GLY A 105 11.84 8.91 -4.65
C GLY A 105 12.40 7.87 -5.59
N THR A 106 13.38 7.13 -5.11
CA THR A 106 14.07 6.10 -5.91
C THR A 106 13.28 4.79 -6.00
N TYR A 107 12.39 4.53 -5.04
CA TYR A 107 11.54 3.34 -5.07
C TYR A 107 10.26 3.56 -5.89
N GLN A 108 9.64 4.74 -5.76
CA GLN A 108 8.45 5.08 -6.54
C GLN A 108 8.36 6.58 -6.82
N ILE A 109 7.92 6.91 -8.03
CA ILE A 109 7.46 8.26 -8.40
C ILE A 109 6.01 8.11 -8.85
N MET A 110 5.08 8.64 -8.02
CA MET A 110 3.65 8.46 -8.27
C MET A 110 2.82 9.57 -7.64
N SER A 111 1.62 9.74 -8.16
CA SER A 111 0.54 10.51 -7.53
C SER A 111 -0.77 9.73 -7.60
N GLY A 112 -1.67 10.02 -6.68
CA GLY A 112 -2.96 9.34 -6.62
C GLY A 112 -4.05 10.16 -5.97
N LEU A 113 -5.27 9.83 -6.32
CA LEU A 113 -6.50 10.34 -5.73
C LEU A 113 -7.29 9.17 -5.15
N GLU A 114 -7.63 9.28 -3.88
CA GLU A 114 -8.53 8.38 -3.19
C GLU A 114 -9.87 9.07 -2.96
N VAL A 115 -10.96 8.39 -3.24
CA VAL A 115 -12.32 8.87 -2.95
C VAL A 115 -13.10 7.74 -2.28
N GLY A 116 -13.81 8.05 -1.21
CA GLY A 116 -14.61 7.07 -0.48
C GLY A 116 -15.87 7.61 0.14
N LEU A 117 -16.83 6.72 0.31
CA LEU A 117 -18.05 6.90 1.07
C LEU A 117 -17.95 6.12 2.37
N PHE A 118 -18.20 6.78 3.49
CA PHE A 118 -18.25 6.18 4.83
C PHE A 118 -19.66 6.28 5.40
N ILE A 119 -20.10 5.21 6.05
CA ILE A 119 -21.38 5.11 6.73
C ILE A 119 -21.14 4.57 8.13
N GLY A 120 -21.50 5.34 9.16
CA GLY A 120 -21.34 4.94 10.57
C GLY A 120 -20.95 6.10 11.47
N ASP A 121 -20.49 5.78 12.68
CA ASP A 121 -20.26 6.73 13.76
C ASP A 121 -18.93 7.48 13.67
N LEU A 122 -18.12 7.24 12.66
CA LEU A 122 -16.80 7.81 12.49
C LEU A 122 -16.78 8.79 11.32
N PRO A 123 -17.06 10.08 11.55
CA PRO A 123 -16.80 11.08 10.53
C PRO A 123 -15.28 11.21 10.30
N TRP A 124 -14.87 11.56 9.10
CA TRP A 124 -13.51 11.95 8.75
C TRP A 124 -12.43 10.85 8.80
N LEU A 125 -12.75 9.68 8.30
CA LEU A 125 -11.79 8.62 8.13
C LEU A 125 -11.42 8.48 6.65
N GLY A 126 -10.15 8.71 6.34
CA GLY A 126 -9.54 8.20 5.12
C GLY A 126 -9.33 6.68 5.21
N PHE A 127 -9.01 6.06 4.10
CA PHE A 127 -8.62 4.64 4.07
C PHE A 127 -7.19 4.43 4.58
N SER A 128 -6.47 5.50 4.89
CA SER A 128 -5.15 5.40 5.48
C SER A 128 -5.26 4.87 6.91
N ASP A 129 -4.37 3.97 7.26
CA ASP A 129 -4.35 3.30 8.57
C ASP A 129 -3.90 4.25 9.69
N ASN A 130 -3.45 5.45 9.33
CA ASN A 130 -2.66 6.33 10.19
C ASN A 130 -3.47 7.22 11.13
N PHE A 131 -4.80 7.04 11.20
CA PHE A 131 -5.65 7.83 12.08
C PHE A 131 -6.29 7.00 13.16
N ILE A 132 -5.80 7.15 14.39
CA ILE A 132 -6.54 6.74 15.57
C ILE A 132 -7.34 7.95 16.06
N ILE A 133 -8.66 7.82 16.05
CA ILE A 133 -9.53 8.75 16.74
C ILE A 133 -9.70 8.21 18.16
N ASN A 134 -9.18 8.92 19.14
CA ASN A 134 -9.45 8.63 20.54
C ASN A 134 -10.97 8.77 20.79
N GLY A 135 -11.60 7.71 21.23
CA GLY A 135 -13.04 7.72 21.55
C GLY A 135 -13.64 6.32 21.64
N ASP A 136 -14.84 6.25 22.20
CA ASP A 136 -15.57 5.02 22.45
C ASP A 136 -15.84 4.21 21.17
N SER A 137 -16.06 2.93 21.36
CA SER A 137 -16.29 1.88 20.36
C SER A 137 -17.18 2.34 19.18
N LYS A 138 -16.57 2.93 18.16
CA LYS A 138 -17.24 3.42 16.96
C LYS A 138 -16.97 2.51 15.79
N LEU A 139 -17.98 2.24 14.99
CA LEU A 139 -17.92 1.38 13.81
C LEU A 139 -18.31 2.19 12.58
N SER A 140 -17.57 2.08 11.52
CA SER A 140 -17.98 2.55 10.19
C SER A 140 -17.69 1.55 9.10
N PHE A 141 -18.55 1.54 8.11
CA PHE A 141 -18.37 0.82 6.85
C PHE A 141 -17.93 1.81 5.77
N PHE A 142 -17.17 1.32 4.81
CA PHE A 142 -16.71 2.16 3.72
C PHE A 142 -16.66 1.41 2.39
N ILE A 143 -16.81 2.18 1.32
CA ILE A 143 -16.53 1.77 -0.05
C ILE A 143 -15.79 2.91 -0.75
N GLY A 144 -14.81 2.59 -1.58
CA GLY A 144 -14.03 3.62 -2.26
C GLY A 144 -13.17 3.10 -3.38
N THR A 145 -12.45 4.05 -3.95
CA THR A 145 -11.51 3.80 -5.04
C THR A 145 -10.26 4.66 -4.88
N LYS A 146 -9.13 4.11 -5.35
CA LYS A 146 -7.88 4.85 -5.57
C LYS A 146 -7.59 4.86 -7.06
N GLN A 147 -7.20 6.01 -7.56
CA GLN A 147 -6.75 6.22 -8.92
C GLN A 147 -5.31 6.70 -8.83
N GLU A 148 -4.37 5.94 -9.39
CA GLU A 148 -2.94 6.15 -9.21
C GLU A 148 -2.25 6.29 -10.57
N PHE A 149 -1.32 7.22 -10.65
CA PHE A 149 -0.48 7.44 -11.82
C PHE A 149 0.99 7.31 -11.43
N PHE A 150 1.67 6.34 -12.03
CA PHE A 150 3.07 6.01 -11.79
C PHE A 150 3.94 6.53 -12.93
N LEU A 151 5.01 7.21 -12.58
CA LEU A 151 6.10 7.57 -13.49
C LEU A 151 7.29 6.62 -13.32
N HIS A 152 7.42 6.00 -12.15
CA HIS A 152 8.43 4.99 -11.86
C HIS A 152 7.97 4.06 -10.74
N ASP A 153 8.26 2.76 -10.91
CA ASP A 153 8.02 1.72 -9.91
C ASP A 153 9.19 0.73 -9.88
N PHE A 154 10.10 0.91 -8.92
CA PHE A 154 11.31 0.10 -8.77
C PHE A 154 11.02 -1.40 -8.75
N LYS A 155 9.92 -1.82 -8.13
CA LYS A 155 9.57 -3.26 -8.03
C LYS A 155 9.29 -3.93 -9.39
N LEU A 156 9.11 -3.15 -10.46
CA LEU A 156 8.89 -3.62 -11.83
C LEU A 156 10.02 -3.23 -12.77
N GLU A 157 10.43 -1.96 -12.70
CA GLU A 157 11.34 -1.34 -13.66
C GLU A 157 12.80 -1.38 -13.19
N GLY A 158 13.03 -1.73 -11.91
CA GLY A 158 14.38 -1.72 -11.34
C GLY A 158 14.85 -0.32 -10.98
N SER A 159 16.16 -0.13 -10.97
CA SER A 159 16.82 1.10 -10.52
C SER A 159 16.70 2.24 -11.53
N LEU A 160 16.51 3.47 -11.03
CA LEU A 160 16.66 4.70 -11.83
C LEU A 160 18.12 4.99 -12.22
N PHE A 161 19.09 4.40 -11.51
CA PHE A 161 20.51 4.78 -11.62
C PHE A 161 21.43 3.61 -12.01
N ASN A 162 20.95 2.36 -11.91
CA ASN A 162 21.74 1.15 -12.15
C ASN A 162 20.97 0.14 -12.99
N GLU A 163 21.59 -0.39 -14.04
CA GLU A 163 21.04 -1.45 -14.89
C GLU A 163 21.41 -2.85 -14.37
N LYS A 164 21.03 -3.17 -13.11
CA LYS A 164 21.41 -4.43 -12.48
C LYS A 164 20.28 -5.44 -12.28
N ALA A 165 19.09 -5.15 -12.76
CA ALA A 165 17.98 -6.09 -12.63
C ALA A 165 17.99 -7.10 -13.79
N ASP A 166 18.07 -8.39 -13.48
CA ASP A 166 18.01 -9.46 -14.48
C ASP A 166 16.64 -9.58 -15.15
N LEU A 167 15.60 -9.17 -14.44
CA LEU A 167 14.22 -9.17 -14.91
C LEU A 167 13.55 -7.84 -14.60
N VAL A 168 13.17 -7.12 -15.63
CA VAL A 168 12.37 -5.90 -15.53
C VAL A 168 11.08 -6.06 -16.32
N MET A 169 10.04 -5.36 -15.91
CA MET A 169 8.76 -5.34 -16.58
C MET A 169 8.28 -3.89 -16.73
N GLU A 170 7.66 -3.60 -17.86
CA GLU A 170 7.06 -2.30 -18.09
C GLU A 170 5.90 -2.07 -17.10
N SER A 171 5.95 -0.96 -16.40
CA SER A 171 4.94 -0.54 -15.44
C SER A 171 3.71 0.03 -16.15
N ASN A 172 2.53 -0.39 -15.76
CA ASN A 172 1.32 0.33 -16.14
C ASN A 172 1.28 1.67 -15.39
N ASN A 173 1.36 2.77 -16.13
CA ASN A 173 1.36 4.11 -15.56
C ASN A 173 0.08 4.42 -14.80
N TYR A 174 -1.06 3.92 -15.28
CA TYR A 174 -2.34 4.11 -14.60
C TYR A 174 -2.80 2.82 -13.93
N ARG A 175 -3.09 2.93 -12.63
CA ARG A 175 -3.60 1.84 -11.82
C ARG A 175 -4.80 2.30 -11.02
N ASN A 176 -5.71 1.38 -10.75
CA ASN A 176 -6.86 1.64 -9.90
C ASN A 176 -7.07 0.52 -8.87
N LEU A 177 -7.57 0.91 -7.72
CA LEU A 177 -7.95 0.02 -6.63
C LEU A 177 -9.40 0.31 -6.25
N PHE A 178 -10.24 -0.72 -6.21
CA PHE A 178 -11.54 -0.67 -5.55
C PHE A 178 -11.43 -1.36 -4.20
N LEU A 179 -12.06 -0.79 -3.19
CA LEU A 179 -12.03 -1.34 -1.85
C LEU A 179 -13.36 -1.12 -1.12
N PHE A 180 -13.69 -2.05 -0.25
CA PHE A 180 -14.77 -1.91 0.71
C PHE A 180 -14.42 -2.65 1.99
N GLY A 181 -14.97 -2.22 3.10
CA GLY A 181 -14.65 -2.82 4.38
C GLY A 181 -15.28 -2.11 5.55
N PHE A 182 -14.71 -2.37 6.71
CA PHE A 182 -15.11 -1.69 7.94
C PHE A 182 -13.89 -1.27 8.76
N LYS A 183 -14.12 -0.25 9.58
CA LYS A 183 -13.15 0.28 10.53
C LYS A 183 -13.83 0.37 11.90
N LYS A 184 -13.18 -0.16 12.93
CA LYS A 184 -13.67 -0.13 14.31
C LYS A 184 -12.59 0.37 15.24
N ASN A 185 -12.96 1.36 16.07
CA ASN A 185 -12.09 1.87 17.12
C ASN A 185 -12.50 1.32 18.47
N PHE A 186 -11.50 0.94 19.25
CA PHE A 186 -11.60 0.56 20.64
C PHE A 186 -10.59 1.43 21.39
N LYS A 187 -11.03 2.45 22.08
CA LYS A 187 -10.17 3.36 22.87
C LYS A 187 -8.80 3.68 22.19
N ASP A 188 -7.79 2.86 22.42
CA ASP A 188 -6.42 3.03 21.91
C ASP A 188 -6.09 2.08 20.72
N LEU A 189 -6.98 1.15 20.36
CA LEU A 189 -6.81 0.20 19.27
C LEU A 189 -7.80 0.49 18.14
N GLN A 190 -7.32 0.49 16.92
CA GLN A 190 -8.13 0.53 15.72
C GLN A 190 -7.93 -0.74 14.90
N ILE A 191 -9.03 -1.31 14.44
CA ILE A 191 -9.06 -2.43 13.51
C ILE A 191 -9.68 -1.94 12.21
N LEU A 192 -8.97 -2.18 11.10
CA LEU A 192 -9.49 -2.00 9.75
C LEU A 192 -9.44 -3.35 9.05
N ALA A 193 -10.54 -3.75 8.42
CA ALA A 193 -10.56 -4.90 7.53
C ALA A 193 -11.20 -4.50 6.20
N SER A 194 -10.55 -4.83 5.10
CA SER A 194 -11.04 -4.50 3.76
C SER A 194 -10.78 -5.60 2.74
N TYR A 195 -11.70 -5.73 1.81
CA TYR A 195 -11.51 -6.41 0.54
C TYR A 195 -11.06 -5.39 -0.50
N ASN A 196 -10.02 -5.73 -1.21
CA ASN A 196 -9.39 -4.86 -2.19
C ASN A 196 -9.31 -5.58 -3.54
N SER A 197 -9.50 -4.84 -4.62
CA SER A 197 -9.38 -5.34 -6.00
C SER A 197 -8.58 -4.33 -6.80
N MET A 198 -7.34 -4.69 -7.11
CA MET A 198 -6.37 -3.84 -7.79
C MET A 198 -6.26 -4.20 -9.28
N SER A 199 -6.12 -3.21 -10.15
CA SER A 199 -5.79 -3.40 -11.56
C SER A 199 -4.39 -4.00 -11.72
N LYS A 200 -4.05 -4.39 -12.94
CA LYS A 200 -2.69 -4.85 -13.26
C LYS A 200 -1.65 -3.76 -13.00
N ASP A 201 -0.53 -4.16 -12.44
CA ASP A 201 0.67 -3.32 -12.31
C ASP A 201 1.51 -3.33 -13.58
N THR A 202 1.46 -4.43 -14.35
CA THR A 202 2.15 -4.62 -15.63
C THR A 202 1.28 -5.42 -16.59
N ASN A 203 1.49 -5.26 -17.90
CA ASN A 203 0.78 -6.00 -18.93
C ASN A 203 1.07 -7.49 -18.90
N ASN A 204 2.20 -7.91 -18.35
CA ASN A 204 2.60 -9.32 -18.24
C ASN A 204 1.73 -10.12 -17.26
N GLN A 205 1.04 -9.46 -16.35
CA GLN A 205 0.15 -10.14 -15.41
C GLN A 205 -1.04 -10.78 -16.12
N ARG A 206 -1.28 -12.07 -15.84
CA ARG A 206 -2.34 -12.87 -16.49
C ARG A 206 -3.73 -12.51 -16.02
N THR A 207 -3.86 -12.21 -14.71
CA THR A 207 -5.16 -11.83 -14.13
C THR A 207 -5.46 -10.36 -14.38
N LYS A 208 -6.69 -10.04 -14.80
CA LYS A 208 -7.11 -8.65 -15.04
C LYS A 208 -7.12 -7.81 -13.75
N ARG A 209 -7.38 -8.44 -12.62
CA ARG A 209 -7.40 -7.80 -11.29
C ARG A 209 -6.87 -8.75 -10.23
N HIS A 210 -6.23 -8.19 -9.20
CA HIS A 210 -5.71 -8.89 -8.04
C HIS A 210 -6.57 -8.61 -6.82
N PRO A 211 -7.43 -9.54 -6.39
CA PRO A 211 -8.17 -9.40 -5.14
C PRO A 211 -7.30 -9.81 -3.96
N PHE A 212 -7.41 -9.08 -2.85
CA PHE A 212 -6.79 -9.44 -1.58
C PHE A 212 -7.57 -8.89 -0.38
N LEU A 213 -7.42 -9.56 0.75
CA LEU A 213 -7.91 -9.07 2.03
C LEU A 213 -6.78 -8.33 2.75
N LYS A 214 -7.12 -7.19 3.34
CA LYS A 214 -6.20 -6.43 4.21
C LYS A 214 -6.82 -6.35 5.60
N ILE A 215 -6.03 -6.69 6.61
CA ILE A 215 -6.34 -6.44 8.02
C ILE A 215 -5.23 -5.56 8.58
N SER A 216 -5.60 -4.47 9.21
CA SER A 216 -4.68 -3.53 9.84
C SER A 216 -5.07 -3.32 11.29
N LEU A 217 -4.08 -3.39 12.17
CA LEU A 217 -4.20 -3.11 13.59
C LEU A 217 -3.32 -1.91 13.90
N THR A 218 -3.91 -0.84 14.39
CA THR A 218 -3.19 0.38 14.77
C THR A 218 -3.37 0.64 16.26
N TYR A 219 -2.28 0.76 16.99
CA TYR A 219 -2.30 1.02 18.42
C TYR A 219 -1.68 2.38 18.73
N ASN A 220 -2.36 3.19 19.55
CA ASN A 220 -1.89 4.50 19.98
C ASN A 220 -1.02 4.36 21.22
N LEU A 221 0.27 4.61 21.08
CA LEU A 221 1.19 4.70 22.20
C LEU A 221 1.06 6.10 22.84
N LYS A 222 0.79 6.14 24.14
CA LYS A 222 0.71 7.38 24.93
C LYS A 222 2.09 7.82 25.35
#